data_111db35ea35ecfebec786fde3584e346
#
_entry.id   111db35ea35ecfebec786fde3584e346
#
_cell.length_a   1.000
_cell.length_b   1.000
_cell.length_c   1.000
_cell.angle_alpha   90.00
_cell.angle_beta   90.00
_cell.angle_gamma   90.00
#
_symmetry.space_group_name_H-M   'P 1'
#
loop_
_entity.id
_entity.type
_entity.pdbx_description
1 polymer ?
#
loop_
_entity_poly.entity_id
_entity_poly.type
_entity_poly.pdbx_seq_one_letter_code
_entity_poly.pdbx_strand_id
1 'polypeptide(L)'
;MQAKPLDTQDKRTSEIAAAVQAGKADILSLWAAVERFAWQQTLRWVRAMEGRAGVEESDLLQVASIALMDTLPTWDVNKGEFLTLYGIKLKAEFTEACGQRTQRTRCDPINTVCRSMDEPIGDEDSDLTLGDTISDEAAEEAFEDVEQRDF
;
A
#
# COMPACT_ATOMS: atom_id res chain seq x y z
N MET A 1 -8.68 27.49 -26.39
CA MET A 1 -8.17 26.52 -25.40
C MET A 1 -9.06 26.67 -24.17
N GLN A 2 -10.01 25.75 -23.98
CA GLN A 2 -10.92 25.79 -22.82
C GLN A 2 -10.20 25.22 -21.60
N ALA A 3 -10.12 25.97 -20.53
CA ALA A 3 -9.57 25.53 -19.25
C ALA A 3 -10.39 24.36 -18.71
N LYS A 4 -9.68 23.31 -18.34
CA LYS A 4 -10.19 22.02 -17.88
C LYS A 4 -10.99 22.20 -16.56
N PRO A 5 -12.12 21.50 -16.33
CA PRO A 5 -12.98 21.68 -15.15
C PRO A 5 -12.38 21.24 -13.80
N LEU A 6 -11.08 20.99 -13.72
CA LEU A 6 -10.35 20.62 -12.51
C LEU A 6 -10.30 21.75 -11.44
N ASP A 7 -10.31 23.00 -11.86
CA ASP A 7 -10.13 24.16 -10.97
C ASP A 7 -11.29 24.35 -9.97
N THR A 8 -12.48 23.90 -10.29
CA THR A 8 -13.67 24.07 -9.43
C THR A 8 -13.75 23.04 -8.32
N GLN A 9 -13.29 21.80 -8.56
CA GLN A 9 -13.33 20.73 -7.56
C GLN A 9 -12.23 20.92 -6.52
N ASP A 10 -11.04 21.35 -6.93
CA ASP A 10 -9.90 21.57 -6.04
C ASP A 10 -10.21 22.71 -5.03
N LYS A 11 -10.80 23.81 -5.50
CA LYS A 11 -11.25 24.91 -4.64
C LYS A 11 -12.31 24.47 -3.63
N ARG A 12 -13.30 23.70 -4.08
CA ARG A 12 -14.35 23.18 -3.19
C ARG A 12 -13.76 22.23 -2.13
N THR A 13 -12.80 21.42 -2.48
CA THR A 13 -12.12 20.52 -1.52
C THR A 13 -11.33 21.31 -0.49
N SER A 14 -10.64 22.37 -0.90
CA SER A 14 -9.90 23.28 -0.01
C SER A 14 -10.83 24.04 0.94
N GLU A 15 -12.02 24.47 0.47
CA GLU A 15 -13.05 25.10 1.33
C GLU A 15 -13.57 24.13 2.40
N ILE A 16 -13.83 22.86 2.03
CA ILE A 16 -14.25 21.82 2.98
C ILE A 16 -13.12 21.55 3.98
N ALA A 17 -11.88 21.43 3.54
CA ALA A 17 -10.72 21.22 4.42
C ALA A 17 -10.56 22.34 5.43
N ALA A 18 -10.70 23.60 5.01
CA ALA A 18 -10.68 24.76 5.91
C ALA A 18 -11.84 24.74 6.92
N ALA A 19 -13.03 24.32 6.50
CA ALA A 19 -14.17 24.18 7.39
C ALA A 19 -13.96 23.07 8.43
N VAL A 20 -13.33 21.96 8.06
CA VAL A 20 -12.98 20.86 8.99
C VAL A 20 -11.91 21.32 9.99
N GLN A 21 -10.85 22.01 9.55
CA GLN A 21 -9.84 22.58 10.45
C GLN A 21 -10.45 23.58 11.44
N ALA A 22 -11.45 24.35 11.03
CA ALA A 22 -12.18 25.28 11.89
C ALA A 22 -13.22 24.62 12.81
N GLY A 23 -13.39 23.29 12.76
CA GLY A 23 -14.41 22.57 13.52
C GLY A 23 -15.85 22.80 13.06
N LYS A 24 -16.04 23.33 11.84
CA LYS A 24 -17.37 23.66 11.27
C LYS A 24 -17.95 22.57 10.40
N ALA A 25 -17.12 21.57 10.03
CA ALA A 25 -17.50 20.42 9.23
C ALA A 25 -16.85 19.15 9.76
N ASP A 26 -17.44 18.01 9.44
CA ASP A 26 -16.90 16.69 9.82
C ASP A 26 -15.86 16.23 8.79
N ILE A 27 -14.85 15.47 9.26
CA ILE A 27 -13.81 14.87 8.42
C ILE A 27 -14.39 13.94 7.36
N LEU A 28 -15.53 13.30 7.63
CA LEU A 28 -16.23 12.45 6.65
C LEU A 28 -16.69 13.24 5.42
N SER A 29 -17.04 14.52 5.59
CA SER A 29 -17.38 15.40 4.47
C SER A 29 -16.17 15.68 3.56
N LEU A 30 -14.98 15.78 4.15
CA LEU A 30 -13.73 15.93 3.42
C LEU A 30 -13.33 14.61 2.72
N TRP A 31 -13.49 13.47 3.42
CA TRP A 31 -13.27 12.16 2.79
C TRP A 31 -14.14 11.98 1.56
N ALA A 32 -15.43 12.22 1.66
CA ALA A 32 -16.37 12.15 0.52
C ALA A 32 -15.96 13.02 -0.67
N ALA A 33 -15.29 14.16 -0.41
CA ALA A 33 -14.81 15.05 -1.46
C ALA A 33 -13.55 14.53 -2.16
N VAL A 34 -12.68 13.78 -1.45
CA VAL A 34 -11.40 13.27 -1.99
C VAL A 34 -11.43 11.79 -2.34
N GLU A 35 -12.44 11.04 -1.91
CA GLU A 35 -12.54 9.58 -2.06
C GLU A 35 -12.34 9.12 -3.51
N ARG A 36 -12.98 9.80 -4.46
CA ARG A 36 -12.82 9.48 -5.89
C ARG A 36 -11.38 9.66 -6.37
N PHE A 37 -10.69 10.68 -5.88
CA PHE A 37 -9.27 10.89 -6.20
C PHE A 37 -8.41 9.81 -5.56
N ALA A 38 -8.61 9.50 -4.27
CA ALA A 38 -7.93 8.44 -3.56
C ALA A 38 -8.09 7.10 -4.28
N TRP A 39 -9.31 6.73 -4.63
CA TRP A 39 -9.63 5.53 -5.39
C TRP A 39 -8.90 5.45 -6.74
N GLN A 40 -8.88 6.54 -7.50
CA GLN A 40 -8.15 6.57 -8.77
C GLN A 40 -6.63 6.38 -8.59
N GLN A 41 -6.04 6.93 -7.52
CA GLN A 41 -4.63 6.71 -7.22
C GLN A 41 -4.37 5.27 -6.79
N THR A 42 -5.22 4.71 -5.91
CA THR A 42 -5.17 3.30 -5.49
C THR A 42 -5.14 2.36 -6.67
N LEU A 43 -6.11 2.48 -7.59
CA LEU A 43 -6.16 1.62 -8.78
C LEU A 43 -4.91 1.75 -9.68
N ARG A 44 -4.32 2.93 -9.78
CA ARG A 44 -3.06 3.11 -10.52
C ARG A 44 -1.90 2.38 -9.86
N TRP A 45 -1.84 2.42 -8.53
CA TRP A 45 -0.78 1.75 -7.78
C TRP A 45 -0.95 0.24 -7.79
N VAL A 46 -2.14 -0.29 -7.54
CA VAL A 46 -2.41 -1.73 -7.63
C VAL A 46 -2.02 -2.28 -9.00
N ARG A 47 -2.41 -1.62 -10.09
CA ARG A 47 -2.02 -2.03 -11.44
C ARG A 47 -0.52 -1.95 -11.70
N ALA A 48 0.16 -0.94 -11.16
CA ALA A 48 1.61 -0.80 -11.28
C ALA A 48 2.39 -1.82 -10.45
N MET A 49 1.74 -2.37 -9.41
CA MET A 49 2.30 -3.34 -8.47
C MET A 49 1.87 -4.78 -8.78
N GLU A 50 1.21 -5.02 -9.91
CA GLU A 50 0.65 -6.31 -10.29
C GLU A 50 1.65 -7.46 -10.07
N GLY A 51 1.28 -8.41 -9.19
CA GLY A 51 2.12 -9.52 -8.77
C GLY A 51 3.23 -9.19 -7.77
N ARG A 52 3.24 -7.99 -7.17
CA ARG A 52 4.24 -7.57 -6.18
C ARG A 52 3.61 -7.23 -4.84
N ALA A 53 4.33 -7.52 -3.76
CA ALA A 53 4.14 -7.03 -2.39
C ALA A 53 2.87 -7.47 -1.65
N GLY A 54 1.96 -8.22 -2.22
CA GLY A 54 0.76 -8.69 -1.50
C GLY A 54 -0.12 -7.57 -0.92
N VAL A 55 -0.03 -6.34 -1.46
CA VAL A 55 -0.82 -5.19 -1.03
C VAL A 55 -2.12 -5.16 -1.81
N GLU A 56 -3.22 -5.23 -1.10
CA GLU A 56 -4.56 -5.18 -1.68
C GLU A 56 -5.06 -3.74 -1.86
N GLU A 57 -6.10 -3.60 -2.65
CA GLU A 57 -6.78 -2.33 -2.91
C GLU A 57 -7.36 -1.72 -1.63
N SER A 58 -7.92 -2.56 -0.76
CA SER A 58 -8.44 -2.19 0.56
C SER A 58 -7.36 -1.60 1.47
N ASP A 59 -6.14 -2.14 1.43
CA ASP A 59 -5.01 -1.65 2.23
C ASP A 59 -4.60 -0.25 1.81
N LEU A 60 -4.47 -0.02 0.50
CA LEU A 60 -4.12 1.30 -0.01
C LEU A 60 -5.23 2.34 0.24
N LEU A 61 -6.50 1.94 0.26
CA LEU A 61 -7.59 2.86 0.66
C LEU A 61 -7.52 3.22 2.14
N GLN A 62 -7.14 2.29 3.02
CA GLN A 62 -6.88 2.61 4.43
C GLN A 62 -5.70 3.57 4.56
N VAL A 63 -4.60 3.32 3.86
CA VAL A 63 -3.45 4.23 3.81
C VAL A 63 -3.87 5.61 3.30
N ALA A 64 -4.75 5.68 2.29
CA ALA A 64 -5.26 6.94 1.78
C ALA A 64 -6.07 7.73 2.82
N SER A 65 -6.86 7.04 3.65
CA SER A 65 -7.61 7.70 4.73
C SER A 65 -6.69 8.20 5.85
N ILE A 66 -5.63 7.46 6.19
CA ILE A 66 -4.60 7.89 7.14
C ILE A 66 -3.86 9.12 6.60
N ALA A 67 -3.42 9.07 5.33
CA ALA A 67 -2.77 10.20 4.67
C ALA A 67 -3.63 11.48 4.66
N LEU A 68 -4.97 11.35 4.58
CA LEU A 68 -5.88 12.48 4.70
C LEU A 68 -5.81 13.10 6.10
N MET A 69 -5.90 12.28 7.14
CA MET A 69 -5.85 12.73 8.53
C MET A 69 -4.52 13.42 8.86
N ASP A 70 -3.41 12.93 8.32
CA ASP A 70 -2.08 13.51 8.51
C ASP A 70 -1.84 14.77 7.65
N THR A 71 -2.55 14.89 6.54
CA THR A 71 -2.46 16.08 5.68
C THR A 71 -3.18 17.27 6.29
N LEU A 72 -4.36 17.02 6.85
CA LEU A 72 -5.25 18.08 7.32
C LEU A 72 -4.59 19.05 8.31
N PRO A 73 -3.92 18.62 9.40
CA PRO A 73 -3.31 19.55 10.36
C PRO A 73 -2.09 20.30 9.79
N THR A 74 -1.48 19.79 8.74
CA THR A 74 -0.25 20.38 8.15
C THR A 74 -0.54 21.30 6.97
N TRP A 75 -1.78 21.28 6.47
CA TRP A 75 -2.17 22.11 5.33
C TRP A 75 -2.41 23.57 5.75
N ASP A 76 -1.96 24.51 4.91
CA ASP A 76 -2.14 25.94 5.05
C ASP A 76 -2.81 26.50 3.78
N VAL A 77 -3.97 27.11 3.94
CA VAL A 77 -4.78 27.68 2.85
C VAL A 77 -4.01 28.71 2.00
N ASN A 78 -3.00 29.37 2.59
CA ASN A 78 -2.21 30.38 1.90
C ASN A 78 -1.06 29.78 1.06
N LYS A 79 -0.76 28.49 1.25
CA LYS A 79 0.38 27.82 0.59
C LYS A 79 -0.02 26.97 -0.63
N GLY A 80 -1.31 26.80 -0.86
CA GLY A 80 -1.80 26.09 -2.03
C GLY A 80 -3.04 25.23 -1.76
N GLU A 81 -3.52 24.57 -2.81
CA GLU A 81 -4.71 23.74 -2.77
C GLU A 81 -4.51 22.47 -1.93
N PHE A 82 -5.53 22.10 -1.16
CA PHE A 82 -5.51 20.93 -0.28
C PHE A 82 -5.20 19.64 -1.05
N LEU A 83 -5.86 19.44 -2.19
CA LEU A 83 -5.72 18.21 -2.98
C LEU A 83 -4.31 18.01 -3.52
N THR A 84 -3.59 19.11 -3.78
CA THR A 84 -2.17 19.05 -4.21
C THR A 84 -1.28 18.49 -3.10
N LEU A 85 -1.40 19.01 -1.87
CA LEU A 85 -0.64 18.52 -0.72
C LEU A 85 -1.02 17.09 -0.36
N TYR A 86 -2.31 16.79 -0.37
CA TYR A 86 -2.82 15.44 -0.15
C TYR A 86 -2.26 14.45 -1.16
N GLY A 87 -2.24 14.80 -2.44
CA GLY A 87 -1.68 13.93 -3.48
C GLY A 87 -0.18 13.64 -3.31
N ILE A 88 0.60 14.62 -2.84
CA ILE A 88 2.03 14.43 -2.54
C ILE A 88 2.22 13.48 -1.36
N LYS A 89 1.50 13.68 -0.26
CA LYS A 89 1.55 12.82 0.92
C LYS A 89 1.05 11.42 0.60
N LEU A 90 -0.09 11.31 -0.08
CA LEU A 90 -0.65 10.02 -0.51
C LEU A 90 0.36 9.19 -1.31
N LYS A 91 1.09 9.82 -2.23
CA LYS A 91 2.14 9.14 -2.99
C LYS A 91 3.28 8.65 -2.10
N ALA A 92 3.68 9.43 -1.10
CA ALA A 92 4.72 9.04 -0.15
C ALA A 92 4.27 7.83 0.69
N GLU A 93 3.07 7.87 1.24
CA GLU A 93 2.48 6.78 2.02
C GLU A 93 2.31 5.50 1.20
N PHE A 94 1.83 5.60 -0.03
CA PHE A 94 1.74 4.45 -0.93
C PHE A 94 3.11 3.85 -1.26
N THR A 95 4.12 4.71 -1.45
CA THR A 95 5.50 4.26 -1.67
C THR A 95 6.04 3.48 -0.47
N GLU A 96 5.69 3.90 0.74
CA GLU A 96 6.08 3.22 1.97
C GLU A 96 5.29 1.92 2.18
N ALA A 97 3.98 1.95 2.04
CA ALA A 97 3.11 0.80 2.17
C ALA A 97 3.45 -0.33 1.18
N CYS A 98 3.85 0.03 -0.03
CA CYS A 98 4.30 -0.93 -1.06
C CYS A 98 5.78 -1.33 -0.95
N GLY A 99 6.49 -0.96 0.12
CA GLY A 99 7.91 -1.27 0.30
C GLY A 99 8.85 -0.65 -0.73
N GLN A 100 8.40 0.38 -1.48
CA GLN A 100 9.16 1.01 -2.56
C GLN A 100 9.93 2.27 -2.13
N ARG A 101 10.23 2.40 -0.86
CA ARG A 101 10.81 3.61 -0.27
C ARG A 101 12.15 4.04 -0.90
N THR A 102 12.95 3.07 -1.35
CA THR A 102 14.23 3.35 -2.00
C THR A 102 14.38 2.57 -3.30
N GLN A 103 15.27 3.02 -4.19
CA GLN A 103 15.57 2.27 -5.41
C GLN A 103 16.13 0.87 -5.11
N ARG A 104 16.88 0.73 -4.01
CA ARG A 104 17.37 -0.57 -3.54
C ARG A 104 16.23 -1.51 -3.16
N THR A 105 15.26 -1.03 -2.36
CA THR A 105 14.08 -1.80 -1.95
C THR A 105 13.22 -2.19 -3.15
N ARG A 106 13.11 -1.31 -4.16
CA ARG A 106 12.39 -1.58 -5.41
C ARG A 106 13.03 -2.70 -6.23
N CYS A 107 14.35 -2.83 -6.18
CA CYS A 107 15.13 -3.83 -6.91
C CYS A 107 15.47 -5.04 -6.04
N ASP A 108 15.01 -5.10 -4.78
CA ASP A 108 15.27 -6.21 -3.88
C ASP A 108 14.58 -7.47 -4.41
N PRO A 109 15.34 -8.57 -4.67
CA PRO A 109 14.77 -9.84 -5.11
C PRO A 109 13.67 -10.36 -4.18
N ILE A 110 13.80 -10.14 -2.87
CA ILE A 110 12.80 -10.53 -1.87
C ILE A 110 11.42 -9.94 -2.20
N ASN A 111 11.36 -8.66 -2.60
CA ASN A 111 10.10 -7.99 -2.93
C ASN A 111 9.54 -8.33 -4.32
N THR A 112 10.36 -8.96 -5.18
CA THR A 112 9.98 -9.22 -6.58
C THR A 112 9.82 -10.70 -6.92
N VAL A 113 10.44 -11.60 -6.15
CA VAL A 113 10.58 -13.03 -6.48
C VAL A 113 10.15 -13.95 -5.33
N CYS A 114 9.89 -13.43 -4.13
CA CYS A 114 9.42 -14.25 -3.02
C CYS A 114 8.06 -14.89 -3.34
N ARG A 115 8.02 -16.21 -3.18
CA ARG A 115 6.78 -16.99 -3.19
C ARG A 115 6.38 -17.30 -1.76
N SER A 116 5.07 -17.43 -1.50
CA SER A 116 4.60 -17.87 -0.19
C SER A 116 4.98 -19.33 0.03
N MET A 117 5.44 -19.68 1.23
CA MET A 117 5.64 -21.07 1.60
C MET A 117 4.33 -21.86 1.65
N ASP A 118 3.21 -21.16 1.91
CA ASP A 118 1.87 -21.73 1.91
C ASP A 118 1.24 -21.82 0.51
N GLU A 119 2.00 -21.50 -0.55
CA GLU A 119 1.52 -21.61 -1.92
C GLU A 119 1.29 -23.08 -2.27
N PRO A 120 0.06 -23.47 -2.67
CA PRO A 120 -0.23 -24.87 -3.01
C PRO A 120 0.56 -25.31 -4.24
N ILE A 121 1.12 -26.52 -4.18
CA ILE A 121 1.83 -27.14 -5.29
C ILE A 121 1.09 -28.41 -5.70
N GLY A 122 0.67 -28.48 -6.96
CA GLY A 122 0.01 -29.63 -7.53
C GLY A 122 -1.41 -29.36 -8.02
N ASP A 123 -2.20 -30.42 -8.21
CA ASP A 123 -3.59 -30.34 -8.66
C ASP A 123 -4.51 -29.84 -7.52
N GLU A 124 -5.73 -29.39 -7.88
CA GLU A 124 -6.70 -28.77 -6.98
C GLU A 124 -7.04 -29.57 -5.71
N ASP A 125 -6.77 -30.88 -5.69
CA ASP A 125 -7.01 -31.78 -4.56
C ASP A 125 -5.73 -32.04 -3.70
N SER A 126 -4.62 -31.35 -3.96
CA SER A 126 -3.36 -31.53 -3.24
C SER A 126 -3.25 -30.56 -2.07
N ASP A 127 -3.16 -31.08 -0.83
CA ASP A 127 -2.87 -30.29 0.36
C ASP A 127 -1.38 -29.91 0.47
N LEU A 128 -0.55 -30.20 -0.57
CA LEU A 128 0.89 -29.97 -0.56
C LEU A 128 1.21 -28.49 -0.81
N THR A 129 2.01 -27.91 0.06
CA THR A 129 2.48 -26.51 -0.05
C THR A 129 3.93 -26.43 -0.52
N LEU A 130 4.39 -25.24 -0.95
CA LEU A 130 5.79 -24.99 -1.30
C LEU A 130 6.71 -25.27 -0.11
N GLY A 131 6.27 -24.95 1.11
CA GLY A 131 6.99 -25.21 2.34
C GLY A 131 7.29 -26.69 2.58
N ASP A 132 6.34 -27.58 2.23
CA ASP A 132 6.49 -29.03 2.41
C ASP A 132 7.52 -29.66 1.47
N THR A 133 7.93 -28.94 0.43
CA THR A 133 8.95 -29.41 -0.54
C THR A 133 10.37 -28.95 -0.21
N ILE A 134 10.53 -28.11 0.80
CA ILE A 134 11.84 -27.59 1.21
C ILE A 134 12.43 -28.57 2.21
N SER A 135 13.55 -29.22 1.85
CA SER A 135 14.30 -30.08 2.76
C SER A 135 14.99 -29.25 3.85
N ASP A 136 14.93 -29.74 5.09
CA ASP A 136 15.72 -29.20 6.20
C ASP A 136 17.04 -29.98 6.33
N GLU A 137 18.09 -29.48 5.68
CA GLU A 137 19.42 -30.09 5.70
C GLU A 137 19.98 -30.24 7.13
N ALA A 138 19.66 -29.32 8.03
CA ALA A 138 20.11 -29.39 9.41
C ALA A 138 19.42 -30.53 10.20
N ALA A 139 18.15 -30.81 9.89
CA ALA A 139 17.45 -31.96 10.45
C ALA A 139 18.00 -33.29 9.90
N GLU A 140 18.32 -33.36 8.62
CA GLU A 140 18.94 -34.55 8.01
C GLU A 140 20.30 -34.88 8.64
N GLU A 141 21.20 -33.87 8.81
CA GLU A 141 22.47 -34.04 9.50
C GLU A 141 22.28 -34.49 10.96
N ALA A 142 21.27 -33.96 11.68
CA ALA A 142 20.99 -34.38 13.05
C ALA A 142 20.48 -35.82 13.14
N PHE A 143 19.72 -36.31 12.17
CA PHE A 143 19.32 -37.73 12.08
C PHE A 143 20.49 -38.65 11.76
N GLU A 144 21.38 -38.30 10.84
CA GLU A 144 22.59 -39.06 10.53
C GLU A 144 23.50 -39.18 11.77
N ASP A 145 23.65 -38.11 12.54
CA ASP A 145 24.44 -38.10 13.78
C ASP A 145 23.86 -39.05 14.85
N VAL A 146 22.56 -39.21 14.93
CA VAL A 146 21.87 -40.13 15.87
C VAL A 146 22.09 -41.58 15.39
N GLU A 147 21.92 -41.90 14.11
CA GLU A 147 22.13 -43.21 13.57
C GLU A 147 23.59 -43.70 13.73
N GLN A 148 24.57 -42.79 13.60
CA GLN A 148 25.99 -43.12 13.83
C GLN A 148 26.34 -43.35 15.30
N ARG A 149 25.56 -42.85 16.25
CA ARG A 149 25.81 -43.05 17.70
C ARG A 149 25.21 -44.34 18.26
N ASP A 150 24.19 -44.88 17.60
CA ASP A 150 23.49 -46.10 18.04
C ASP A 150 24.13 -47.41 17.50
N PHE A 151 25.24 -47.32 16.79
CA PHE A 151 26.07 -48.41 16.32
C PHE A 151 27.48 -48.33 16.91
#